data_08741fb4f6ec1b03732a2736ef84b750
#
_entry.id   08741fb4f6ec1b03732a2736ef84b750
#
_cell.length_a   1.000
_cell.length_b   1.000
_cell.length_c   1.000
_cell.angle_alpha   90.00
_cell.angle_beta   90.00
_cell.angle_gamma   90.00
#
_symmetry.space_group_name_H-M   'P 1'
#
loop_
_entity.id
_entity.type
_entity.pdbx_description
1 polymer ?
#
loop_
_entity_poly.entity_id
_entity_poly.type
_entity_poly.pdbx_seq_one_letter_code
_entity_poly.pdbx_strand_id
1 'polypeptide(L)'
;MNKEEKEAKKTYNHIANFYHDKRTKMHPGGWFFNEYLEMPSTLELLGNVKDKKILDYGCGSGIYTKILTKKGAKVKGFDISEEMLRIAKKNNPDIEFKQGSGYNIPFTEKFDIILASLVVHYMKDWNKMFREMGRVLNKGGIVIFSTGNPVYEVNKNIKVKGKKYKCLGIKNYFKEDLFYGNWTNPYTNKKVTVSAHHKTYETIINTIINNGFEIIGYKDCFPEKKSKKIFPEEYSKYSMMPIFMVFKIRKK
;
A
#
# COMPACT_ATOMS: atom_id res chain seq x y z
N MET A 1 9.52 -6.70 17.18
CA MET A 1 9.42 -5.50 16.31
C MET A 1 10.81 -4.88 16.16
N ASN A 2 11.26 -4.68 14.93
CA ASN A 2 12.49 -3.97 14.62
C ASN A 2 12.30 -2.44 14.76
N LYS A 3 13.35 -1.65 14.47
CA LYS A 3 13.33 -0.18 14.61
C LYS A 3 12.29 0.45 13.67
N GLU A 4 12.28 0.06 12.41
CA GLU A 4 11.39 0.60 11.37
C GLU A 4 9.92 0.32 11.70
N GLU A 5 9.60 -0.88 12.20
CA GLU A 5 8.25 -1.21 12.66
C GLU A 5 7.79 -0.36 13.85
N LYS A 6 8.71 -0.09 14.80
CA LYS A 6 8.41 0.80 15.94
C LYS A 6 8.11 2.23 15.47
N GLU A 7 8.87 2.73 14.51
CA GLU A 7 8.67 4.05 13.91
C GLU A 7 7.35 4.12 13.14
N ALA A 8 7.05 3.13 12.30
CA ALA A 8 5.78 3.03 11.58
C ALA A 8 4.59 2.99 12.55
N LYS A 9 4.65 2.13 13.58
CA LYS A 9 3.62 2.05 14.62
C LYS A 9 3.38 3.42 15.29
N LYS A 10 4.44 4.08 15.74
CA LYS A 10 4.36 5.40 16.38
C LYS A 10 3.73 6.44 15.46
N THR A 11 4.15 6.46 14.20
CA THR A 11 3.64 7.38 13.18
C THR A 11 2.15 7.15 12.95
N TYR A 12 1.75 5.92 12.64
CA TYR A 12 0.35 5.62 12.31
C TYR A 12 -0.58 5.70 13.53
N ASN A 13 -0.12 5.42 14.74
CA ASN A 13 -0.88 5.74 15.95
C ASN A 13 -1.15 7.24 16.07
N HIS A 14 -0.16 8.07 15.76
CA HIS A 14 -0.31 9.53 15.87
C HIS A 14 -1.25 10.12 14.79
N ILE A 15 -1.26 9.58 13.58
CA ILE A 15 -2.03 10.15 12.47
C ILE A 15 -3.34 9.42 12.17
N ALA A 16 -3.70 8.38 12.91
CA ALA A 16 -4.79 7.46 12.55
C ALA A 16 -6.11 8.17 12.21
N ASN A 17 -6.59 9.08 13.06
CA ASN A 17 -7.82 9.82 12.82
C ASN A 17 -7.70 10.72 11.58
N PHE A 18 -6.62 11.50 11.49
CA PHE A 18 -6.36 12.35 10.33
C PHE A 18 -6.29 11.56 9.03
N TYR A 19 -5.55 10.44 9.02
CA TYR A 19 -5.42 9.59 7.84
C TYR A 19 -6.77 9.01 7.40
N HIS A 20 -7.57 8.53 8.36
CA HIS A 20 -8.91 8.03 8.08
C HIS A 20 -9.83 9.13 7.52
N ASP A 21 -9.87 10.28 8.17
CA ASP A 21 -10.73 11.41 7.76
C ASP A 21 -10.32 11.97 6.40
N LYS A 22 -9.01 12.03 6.10
CA LYS A 22 -8.51 12.43 4.80
C LYS A 22 -8.99 11.52 3.67
N ARG A 23 -9.10 10.23 3.93
CA ARG A 23 -9.60 9.24 2.97
C ARG A 23 -11.12 9.20 2.85
N THR A 24 -11.85 9.62 3.87
CA THR A 24 -13.29 9.39 3.94
C THR A 24 -14.15 10.66 4.01
N LYS A 25 -13.60 11.80 4.45
CA LYS A 25 -14.37 13.00 4.76
C LYS A 25 -13.85 14.29 4.15
N MET A 26 -12.53 14.46 3.99
CA MET A 26 -11.94 15.76 3.66
C MET A 26 -12.17 16.23 2.22
N HIS A 27 -12.43 15.30 1.30
CA HIS A 27 -12.75 15.63 -0.08
C HIS A 27 -13.93 14.81 -0.56
N PRO A 28 -14.79 15.34 -1.46
CA PRO A 28 -15.83 14.57 -2.11
C PRO A 28 -15.22 13.36 -2.83
N GLY A 29 -15.46 12.14 -2.32
CA GLY A 29 -14.96 10.90 -2.90
C GLY A 29 -13.59 10.44 -2.40
N GLY A 30 -12.99 11.09 -1.38
CA GLY A 30 -11.79 10.60 -0.70
C GLY A 30 -10.47 11.24 -1.17
N TRP A 31 -9.36 10.60 -0.87
CA TRP A 31 -8.03 11.11 -1.17
C TRP A 31 -7.54 10.61 -2.53
N PHE A 32 -7.07 11.52 -3.40
CA PHE A 32 -6.64 11.22 -4.77
C PHE A 32 -5.71 10.00 -4.88
N PHE A 33 -4.65 9.95 -4.09
CA PHE A 33 -3.63 8.91 -4.17
C PHE A 33 -4.14 7.49 -3.88
N ASN A 34 -5.10 7.36 -2.98
CA ASN A 34 -5.68 6.08 -2.63
C ASN A 34 -6.91 5.78 -3.48
N GLU A 35 -7.93 6.63 -3.42
CA GLU A 35 -9.25 6.32 -3.97
C GLU A 35 -9.33 6.45 -5.49
N TYR A 36 -8.46 7.28 -6.11
CA TYR A 36 -8.50 7.51 -7.56
C TYR A 36 -7.29 7.01 -8.33
N LEU A 37 -6.23 6.63 -7.64
CA LEU A 37 -5.00 6.19 -8.29
C LEU A 37 -4.67 4.73 -7.95
N GLU A 38 -4.46 4.39 -6.68
CA GLU A 38 -4.03 3.05 -6.27
C GLU A 38 -5.19 2.05 -6.23
N MET A 39 -6.28 2.38 -5.54
CA MET A 39 -7.40 1.48 -5.29
C MET A 39 -8.08 0.95 -6.57
N PRO A 40 -8.34 1.76 -7.61
CA PRO A 40 -8.92 1.26 -8.85
C PRO A 40 -8.07 0.16 -9.50
N SER A 41 -6.76 0.38 -9.57
CA SER A 41 -5.82 -0.60 -10.14
C SER A 41 -5.73 -1.88 -9.31
N THR A 42 -5.73 -1.74 -7.99
CA THR A 42 -5.72 -2.87 -7.05
C THR A 42 -7.00 -3.71 -7.16
N LEU A 43 -8.18 -3.06 -7.16
CA LEU A 43 -9.46 -3.76 -7.26
C LEU A 43 -9.67 -4.42 -8.63
N GLU A 44 -9.15 -3.83 -9.71
CA GLU A 44 -9.19 -4.42 -11.05
C GLU A 44 -8.38 -5.72 -11.11
N LEU A 45 -7.12 -5.71 -10.63
CA LEU A 45 -6.28 -6.91 -10.58
C LEU A 45 -6.82 -7.97 -9.61
N LEU A 46 -7.44 -7.54 -8.53
CA LEU A 46 -8.03 -8.44 -7.55
C LEU A 46 -9.16 -9.28 -8.17
N GLY A 47 -10.06 -8.65 -8.92
CA GLY A 47 -11.17 -9.31 -9.60
C GLY A 47 -12.28 -9.75 -8.64
N ASN A 48 -12.90 -10.91 -8.91
CA ASN A 48 -14.00 -11.45 -8.11
C ASN A 48 -13.46 -12.05 -6.79
N VAL A 49 -14.04 -11.61 -5.67
CA VAL A 49 -13.65 -12.01 -4.31
C VAL A 49 -14.76 -12.71 -3.53
N LYS A 50 -15.92 -12.93 -4.15
CA LYS A 50 -17.06 -13.57 -3.49
C LYS A 50 -16.65 -14.92 -2.90
N ASP A 51 -17.02 -15.15 -1.65
CA ASP A 51 -16.74 -16.34 -0.85
C ASP A 51 -15.26 -16.64 -0.55
N LYS A 52 -14.33 -15.81 -1.01
CA LYS A 52 -12.89 -15.96 -0.76
C LYS A 52 -12.53 -15.56 0.67
N LYS A 53 -11.63 -16.33 1.30
CA LYS A 53 -10.99 -15.97 2.57
C LYS A 53 -9.84 -15.01 2.27
N ILE A 54 -9.97 -13.76 2.73
CA ILE A 54 -9.00 -12.70 2.44
C ILE A 54 -8.37 -12.19 3.72
N LEU A 55 -7.05 -12.08 3.71
CA LEU A 55 -6.29 -11.36 4.72
C LEU A 55 -5.98 -9.95 4.23
N ASP A 56 -6.52 -8.94 4.91
CA ASP A 56 -6.16 -7.52 4.72
C ASP A 56 -4.89 -7.25 5.53
N TYR A 57 -3.75 -7.27 4.84
CA TYR A 57 -2.41 -7.16 5.42
C TYR A 57 -2.01 -5.69 5.56
N GLY A 58 -1.85 -5.20 6.80
CA GLY A 58 -1.69 -3.78 7.07
C GLY A 58 -2.98 -3.02 6.77
N CYS A 59 -4.10 -3.49 7.35
CA CYS A 59 -5.45 -3.05 7.01
C CYS A 59 -5.76 -1.58 7.34
N GLY A 60 -4.89 -0.92 8.10
CA GLY A 60 -5.09 0.46 8.53
C GLY A 60 -6.45 0.63 9.22
N SER A 61 -7.22 1.62 8.79
CA SER A 61 -8.56 1.92 9.33
C SER A 61 -9.69 1.05 8.74
N GLY A 62 -9.37 -0.03 8.01
CA GLY A 62 -10.31 -1.03 7.53
C GLY A 62 -11.12 -0.61 6.29
N ILE A 63 -10.62 0.31 5.48
CA ILE A 63 -11.33 0.79 4.27
C ILE A 63 -11.44 -0.32 3.23
N TYR A 64 -10.32 -1.00 2.91
CA TYR A 64 -10.35 -2.15 2.01
C TYR A 64 -11.16 -3.30 2.60
N THR A 65 -11.00 -3.59 3.89
CA THR A 65 -11.80 -4.59 4.61
C THR A 65 -13.29 -4.39 4.33
N LYS A 66 -13.80 -3.15 4.50
CA LYS A 66 -15.21 -2.81 4.24
C LYS A 66 -15.63 -3.05 2.80
N ILE A 67 -14.78 -2.69 1.84
CA ILE A 67 -15.05 -2.87 0.40
C ILE A 67 -15.13 -4.37 0.06
N LEU A 68 -14.17 -5.15 0.56
CA LEU A 68 -14.08 -6.59 0.30
C LEU A 68 -15.24 -7.35 0.91
N THR A 69 -15.61 -7.03 2.16
CA THR A 69 -16.77 -7.62 2.83
C THR A 69 -18.07 -7.32 2.08
N LYS A 70 -18.26 -6.08 1.60
CA LYS A 70 -19.41 -5.73 0.77
C LYS A 70 -19.44 -6.47 -0.58
N LYS A 71 -18.29 -6.91 -1.08
CA LYS A 71 -18.18 -7.76 -2.27
C LYS A 71 -18.35 -9.26 -1.98
N GLY A 72 -18.73 -9.64 -0.75
CA GLY A 72 -19.00 -11.02 -0.35
C GLY A 72 -17.77 -11.82 0.06
N ALA A 73 -16.62 -11.19 0.32
CA ALA A 73 -15.44 -11.88 0.85
C ALA A 73 -15.55 -12.12 2.36
N LYS A 74 -14.89 -13.19 2.84
CA LYS A 74 -14.67 -13.49 4.26
C LYS A 74 -13.33 -12.88 4.67
N VAL A 75 -13.38 -11.69 5.28
CA VAL A 75 -12.16 -10.89 5.51
C VAL A 75 -11.74 -10.97 6.98
N LYS A 76 -10.44 -11.05 7.21
CA LYS A 76 -9.77 -10.75 8.48
C LYS A 76 -8.67 -9.74 8.21
N GLY A 77 -8.31 -8.93 9.19
CA GLY A 77 -7.28 -7.91 9.01
C GLY A 77 -6.28 -7.86 10.16
N PHE A 78 -5.11 -7.35 9.89
CA PHE A 78 -4.18 -6.96 10.93
C PHE A 78 -3.44 -5.70 10.57
N ASP A 79 -3.02 -4.99 11.59
CA ASP A 79 -2.16 -3.80 11.46
C ASP A 79 -1.22 -3.72 12.66
N ILE A 80 -0.13 -2.99 12.51
CA ILE A 80 0.83 -2.75 13.60
C ILE A 80 0.34 -1.68 14.56
N SER A 81 -0.52 -0.76 14.09
CA SER A 81 -1.05 0.41 14.82
C SER A 81 -2.34 0.05 15.55
N GLU A 82 -2.34 0.20 16.87
CA GLU A 82 -3.55 0.01 17.69
C GLU A 82 -4.63 1.03 17.36
N GLU A 83 -4.24 2.28 17.08
CA GLU A 83 -5.19 3.34 16.77
C GLU A 83 -5.86 3.13 15.41
N MET A 84 -5.13 2.64 14.42
CA MET A 84 -5.73 2.21 13.16
C MET A 84 -6.74 1.08 13.39
N LEU A 85 -6.39 0.07 14.17
CA LEU A 85 -7.27 -1.04 14.49
C LEU A 85 -8.50 -0.62 15.29
N ARG A 86 -8.39 0.36 16.18
CA ARG A 86 -9.53 0.95 16.89
C ARG A 86 -10.55 1.53 15.91
N ILE A 87 -10.08 2.24 14.89
CA ILE A 87 -10.95 2.80 13.84
C ILE A 87 -11.51 1.67 12.95
N ALA A 88 -10.67 0.70 12.58
CA ALA A 88 -11.09 -0.44 11.75
C ALA A 88 -12.23 -1.22 12.41
N LYS A 89 -12.11 -1.56 13.69
CA LYS A 89 -13.13 -2.26 14.49
C LYS A 89 -14.43 -1.46 14.58
N LYS A 90 -14.35 -0.14 14.80
CA LYS A 90 -15.52 0.74 14.82
C LYS A 90 -16.29 0.73 13.49
N ASN A 91 -15.56 0.70 12.37
CA ASN A 91 -16.14 0.77 11.03
C ASN A 91 -16.60 -0.59 10.47
N ASN A 92 -16.11 -1.70 11.06
CA ASN A 92 -16.36 -3.08 10.64
C ASN A 92 -16.48 -3.96 11.90
N PRO A 93 -17.57 -3.84 12.68
CA PRO A 93 -17.70 -4.48 13.99
C PRO A 93 -17.67 -6.01 13.94
N ASP A 94 -18.14 -6.60 12.84
CA ASP A 94 -18.24 -8.06 12.67
C ASP A 94 -16.95 -8.71 12.14
N ILE A 95 -15.89 -7.92 11.92
CA ILE A 95 -14.63 -8.41 11.34
C ILE A 95 -13.57 -8.62 12.43
N GLU A 96 -12.89 -9.76 12.37
CA GLU A 96 -11.76 -10.04 13.25
C GLU A 96 -10.52 -9.24 12.83
N PHE A 97 -10.06 -8.38 13.75
CA PHE A 97 -8.83 -7.63 13.60
C PHE A 97 -7.85 -7.96 14.72
N LYS A 98 -6.58 -8.21 14.36
CA LYS A 98 -5.50 -8.46 15.32
C LYS A 98 -4.38 -7.45 15.16
N GLN A 99 -3.72 -7.10 16.26
CA GLN A 99 -2.46 -6.39 16.15
C GLN A 99 -1.36 -7.37 15.76
N GLY A 100 -0.50 -6.98 14.83
CA GLY A 100 0.58 -7.83 14.35
C GLY A 100 1.62 -7.10 13.52
N SER A 101 2.72 -7.81 13.28
CA SER A 101 3.80 -7.38 12.41
C SER A 101 3.68 -8.07 11.05
N GLY A 102 4.11 -7.38 9.99
CA GLY A 102 4.22 -8.00 8.68
C GLY A 102 5.24 -9.14 8.60
N TYR A 103 6.16 -9.22 9.55
CA TYR A 103 7.12 -10.32 9.70
C TYR A 103 6.66 -11.44 10.63
N ASN A 104 5.50 -11.30 11.23
CA ASN A 104 4.87 -12.29 12.11
C ASN A 104 3.36 -12.08 12.07
N ILE A 105 2.73 -12.62 11.04
CA ILE A 105 1.30 -12.49 10.79
C ILE A 105 0.53 -13.19 11.93
N PRO A 106 -0.41 -12.49 12.65
CA PRO A 106 -1.03 -12.99 13.86
C PRO A 106 -2.18 -13.98 13.61
N PHE A 107 -2.12 -14.70 12.48
CA PHE A 107 -3.08 -15.73 12.08
C PHE A 107 -2.34 -17.02 11.73
N THR A 108 -2.95 -18.16 12.09
CA THR A 108 -2.45 -19.51 11.78
C THR A 108 -3.23 -20.18 10.66
N GLU A 109 -4.46 -19.73 10.43
CA GLU A 109 -5.33 -20.23 9.36
C GLU A 109 -4.80 -19.85 7.96
N LYS A 110 -5.35 -20.51 6.94
CA LYS A 110 -5.01 -20.29 5.55
C LYS A 110 -6.01 -19.38 4.86
N PHE A 111 -5.49 -18.53 3.98
CA PHE A 111 -6.25 -17.59 3.16
C PHE A 111 -6.11 -17.93 1.67
N ASP A 112 -7.13 -17.57 0.90
CA ASP A 112 -7.11 -17.68 -0.57
C ASP A 112 -6.37 -16.49 -1.18
N ILE A 113 -6.52 -15.32 -0.54
CA ILE A 113 -5.93 -14.07 -1.01
C ILE A 113 -5.35 -13.29 0.18
N ILE A 114 -4.20 -12.68 -0.04
CA ILE A 114 -3.65 -11.60 0.79
C ILE A 114 -3.72 -10.32 -0.01
N LEU A 115 -4.34 -9.28 0.54
CA LEU A 115 -4.29 -7.92 0.02
C LEU A 115 -3.37 -7.08 0.88
N ALA A 116 -2.35 -6.47 0.29
CA ALA A 116 -1.35 -5.63 0.97
C ALA A 116 -1.22 -4.27 0.26
N SER A 117 -2.18 -3.36 0.52
CA SER A 117 -2.25 -2.06 -0.13
C SER A 117 -1.33 -1.03 0.53
N LEU A 118 -0.34 -0.53 -0.22
CA LEU A 118 0.60 0.51 0.20
C LEU A 118 1.23 0.28 1.58
N VAL A 119 1.62 -0.97 1.86
CA VAL A 119 2.21 -1.36 3.15
C VAL A 119 3.58 -2.02 3.00
N VAL A 120 3.83 -2.72 1.90
CA VAL A 120 5.05 -3.53 1.75
C VAL A 120 6.35 -2.71 1.72
N HIS A 121 6.28 -1.45 1.31
CA HIS A 121 7.43 -0.54 1.28
C HIS A 121 7.94 -0.12 2.67
N TYR A 122 7.17 -0.38 3.74
CA TYR A 122 7.67 -0.22 5.12
C TYR A 122 8.54 -1.39 5.56
N MET A 123 8.50 -2.52 4.83
CA MET A 123 9.27 -3.71 5.14
C MET A 123 10.66 -3.64 4.51
N LYS A 124 11.71 -3.75 5.33
CA LYS A 124 13.10 -3.82 4.85
C LYS A 124 13.40 -5.17 4.21
N ASP A 125 13.04 -6.24 4.89
CA ASP A 125 13.28 -7.64 4.49
C ASP A 125 12.06 -8.25 3.81
N TRP A 126 11.99 -8.10 2.49
CA TRP A 126 10.90 -8.68 1.70
C TRP A 126 10.96 -10.21 1.63
N ASN A 127 12.13 -10.83 1.78
CA ASN A 127 12.23 -12.30 1.85
C ASN A 127 11.48 -12.83 3.08
N LYS A 128 11.71 -12.23 4.25
CA LYS A 128 10.99 -12.60 5.46
C LYS A 128 9.49 -12.35 5.34
N MET A 129 9.10 -11.21 4.77
CA MET A 129 7.70 -10.87 4.53
C MET A 129 7.00 -11.89 3.62
N PHE A 130 7.60 -12.23 2.47
CA PHE A 130 7.00 -13.20 1.55
C PHE A 130 6.95 -14.62 2.12
N ARG A 131 7.93 -15.04 2.92
CA ARG A 131 7.85 -16.30 3.66
C ARG A 131 6.65 -16.34 4.61
N GLU A 132 6.41 -15.26 5.35
CA GLU A 132 5.23 -15.15 6.22
C GLU A 132 3.91 -15.13 5.44
N MET A 133 3.84 -14.40 4.34
CA MET A 133 2.68 -14.46 3.43
C MET A 133 2.46 -15.87 2.91
N GLY A 134 3.53 -16.56 2.48
CA GLY A 134 3.47 -17.95 2.03
C GLY A 134 3.01 -18.90 3.13
N ARG A 135 3.38 -18.65 4.40
CA ARG A 135 2.96 -19.49 5.54
C ARG A 135 1.43 -19.49 5.70
N VAL A 136 0.77 -18.37 5.51
CA VAL A 136 -0.69 -18.25 5.71
C VAL A 136 -1.51 -18.35 4.42
N LEU A 137 -0.89 -18.53 3.26
CA LEU A 137 -1.60 -18.76 2.00
C LEU A 137 -1.86 -20.24 1.73
N ASN A 138 -3.00 -20.54 1.13
CA ASN A 138 -3.28 -21.80 0.47
C ASN A 138 -2.28 -22.04 -0.69
N LYS A 139 -2.07 -23.30 -1.10
CA LYS A 139 -1.39 -23.60 -2.37
C LYS A 139 -2.18 -22.98 -3.52
N GLY A 140 -1.51 -22.30 -4.45
CA GLY A 140 -2.16 -21.54 -5.50
C GLY A 140 -2.83 -20.25 -5.04
N GLY A 141 -2.72 -19.89 -3.75
CA GLY A 141 -3.25 -18.65 -3.19
C GLY A 141 -2.56 -17.41 -3.77
N ILE A 142 -3.26 -16.30 -3.74
CA ILE A 142 -2.89 -15.05 -4.42
C ILE A 142 -2.43 -13.99 -3.42
N VAL A 143 -1.36 -13.26 -3.73
CA VAL A 143 -1.07 -11.97 -3.10
C VAL A 143 -1.33 -10.86 -4.11
N ILE A 144 -2.11 -9.85 -3.72
CA ILE A 144 -2.18 -8.56 -4.40
C ILE A 144 -1.49 -7.56 -3.51
N PHE A 145 -0.46 -6.90 -4.01
CA PHE A 145 0.18 -5.84 -3.24
C PHE A 145 0.48 -4.63 -4.11
N SER A 146 0.33 -3.45 -3.52
CA SER A 146 0.74 -2.18 -4.11
C SER A 146 1.91 -1.57 -3.34
N THR A 147 2.76 -0.86 -4.08
CA THR A 147 3.93 -0.16 -3.54
C THR A 147 4.27 1.05 -4.38
N GLY A 148 5.22 1.87 -3.92
CA GLY A 148 5.78 2.95 -4.72
C GLY A 148 6.42 2.41 -6.00
N ASN A 149 6.36 3.22 -7.06
CA ASN A 149 7.02 2.86 -8.31
C ASN A 149 8.49 3.29 -8.23
N PRO A 150 9.46 2.38 -8.45
CA PRO A 150 10.89 2.67 -8.32
C PRO A 150 11.36 3.86 -9.15
N VAL A 151 10.80 4.05 -10.34
CA VAL A 151 11.14 5.19 -11.22
C VAL A 151 10.69 6.51 -10.62
N TYR A 152 9.53 6.53 -9.94
CA TYR A 152 9.05 7.73 -9.28
C TYR A 152 9.83 8.05 -7.99
N GLU A 153 10.17 7.05 -7.19
CA GLU A 153 10.84 7.19 -5.89
C GLU A 153 12.21 7.88 -6.00
N VAL A 154 12.93 7.61 -7.09
CA VAL A 154 14.27 8.19 -7.34
C VAL A 154 14.24 9.47 -8.14
N ASN A 155 13.05 10.02 -8.37
CA ASN A 155 12.86 11.15 -9.25
C ASN A 155 13.19 12.48 -8.57
N LYS A 156 13.93 13.35 -9.28
CA LYS A 156 14.25 14.73 -8.84
C LYS A 156 13.95 15.73 -9.96
N ASN A 157 13.50 16.93 -9.56
CA ASN A 157 13.41 18.04 -10.50
C ASN A 157 14.83 18.43 -10.99
N ILE A 158 15.08 18.30 -12.28
CA ILE A 158 16.32 18.76 -12.91
C ILE A 158 16.03 20.13 -13.53
N LYS A 159 16.83 21.14 -13.18
CA LYS A 159 16.87 22.42 -13.88
C LYS A 159 17.81 22.28 -15.08
N VAL A 160 17.28 22.31 -16.29
CA VAL A 160 18.08 22.38 -17.52
C VAL A 160 18.37 23.84 -17.82
N LYS A 161 19.65 24.19 -18.08
CA LYS A 161 20.08 25.55 -18.40
C LYS A 161 19.23 26.15 -19.53
N GLY A 162 18.61 27.30 -19.26
CA GLY A 162 18.02 28.19 -20.26
C GLY A 162 16.54 28.04 -20.55
N LYS A 163 15.82 27.00 -20.12
CA LYS A 163 14.36 26.87 -20.19
C LYS A 163 13.81 26.16 -18.96
N LYS A 164 12.65 26.63 -18.45
CA LYS A 164 11.91 26.00 -17.35
C LYS A 164 11.22 24.70 -17.82
N TYR A 165 12.02 23.68 -18.15
CA TYR A 165 11.49 22.32 -18.25
C TYR A 165 11.60 21.68 -16.89
N LYS A 166 10.48 21.27 -16.29
CA LYS A 166 10.50 20.31 -15.19
C LYS A 166 10.83 18.94 -15.78
N CYS A 167 12.10 18.72 -16.09
CA CYS A 167 12.56 17.39 -16.43
C CYS A 167 12.70 16.62 -15.13
N LEU A 168 12.05 15.46 -15.06
CA LEU A 168 12.21 14.53 -13.97
C LEU A 168 13.44 13.67 -14.30
N GLY A 169 14.50 13.81 -13.53
CA GLY A 169 15.70 13.00 -13.67
C GLY A 169 15.73 11.88 -12.64
N ILE A 170 16.10 10.69 -13.08
CA ILE A 170 16.35 9.56 -12.19
C ILE A 170 17.72 9.74 -11.55
N LYS A 171 17.78 9.70 -10.21
CA LYS A 171 19.04 9.77 -9.48
C LYS A 171 19.16 8.56 -8.54
N ASN A 172 20.31 7.87 -8.66
CA ASN A 172 20.67 6.76 -7.79
C ASN A 172 19.64 5.61 -7.77
N TYR A 173 19.10 5.23 -8.93
CA TYR A 173 18.13 4.12 -9.06
C TYR A 173 18.64 2.81 -8.43
N PHE A 174 19.93 2.51 -8.54
CA PHE A 174 20.50 1.28 -7.98
C PHE A 174 20.83 1.36 -6.49
N LYS A 175 20.71 2.55 -5.87
CA LYS A 175 20.91 2.69 -4.42
C LYS A 175 19.60 2.40 -3.68
N GLU A 176 19.47 1.18 -3.21
CA GLU A 176 18.33 0.77 -2.38
C GLU A 176 18.52 1.28 -0.95
N ASP A 177 17.84 2.35 -0.61
CA ASP A 177 17.98 3.04 0.65
C ASP A 177 16.62 3.44 1.24
N LEU A 178 16.63 3.90 2.48
CA LEU A 178 15.46 4.43 3.14
C LEU A 178 15.25 5.88 2.69
N PHE A 179 14.06 6.20 2.24
CA PHE A 179 13.67 7.58 1.96
C PHE A 179 12.57 8.04 2.91
N TYR A 180 12.48 9.35 3.08
CA TYR A 180 11.59 9.99 4.04
C TYR A 180 10.64 10.96 3.34
N GLY A 181 9.35 10.86 3.66
CA GLY A 181 8.33 11.84 3.33
C GLY A 181 7.87 12.56 4.60
N ASN A 182 7.48 13.83 4.46
CA ASN A 182 6.93 14.59 5.57
C ASN A 182 5.46 14.90 5.33
N TRP A 183 4.63 14.58 6.31
CA TRP A 183 3.23 14.97 6.35
C TRP A 183 3.01 15.96 7.49
N THR A 184 2.08 16.87 7.31
CA THR A 184 1.62 17.73 8.40
C THR A 184 0.25 17.25 8.85
N ASN A 185 0.11 16.92 10.11
CA ASN A 185 -1.19 16.60 10.71
C ASN A 185 -1.92 17.93 10.98
N PRO A 186 -3.00 18.25 10.26
CA PRO A 186 -3.69 19.54 10.41
C PRO A 186 -4.41 19.69 11.76
N TYR A 187 -4.70 18.60 12.46
CA TYR A 187 -5.34 18.64 13.77
C TYR A 187 -4.38 19.04 14.89
N THR A 188 -3.10 18.74 14.73
CA THR A 188 -2.08 19.00 15.76
C THR A 188 -1.00 19.97 15.28
N ASN A 189 -1.03 20.38 14.02
CA ASN A 189 0.01 21.16 13.32
C ASN A 189 1.43 20.57 13.45
N LYS A 190 1.53 19.27 13.72
CA LYS A 190 2.81 18.57 13.86
C LYS A 190 3.22 17.93 12.55
N LYS A 191 4.50 18.05 12.22
CA LYS A 191 5.11 17.30 11.12
C LYS A 191 5.29 15.85 11.55
N VAL A 192 4.94 14.93 10.67
CA VAL A 192 5.10 13.49 10.85
C VAL A 192 5.93 12.97 9.70
N THR A 193 7.00 12.27 10.03
CA THR A 193 7.86 11.63 9.05
C THR A 193 7.35 10.22 8.77
N VAL A 194 7.14 9.91 7.51
CA VAL A 194 6.92 8.56 7.01
C VAL A 194 8.15 8.10 6.25
N SER A 195 8.56 6.87 6.46
CA SER A 195 9.72 6.31 5.78
C SER A 195 9.29 5.13 4.91
N ALA A 196 9.99 4.94 3.80
CA ALA A 196 9.79 3.79 2.92
C ALA A 196 11.12 3.34 2.33
N HIS A 197 11.24 2.05 2.03
CA HIS A 197 12.42 1.46 1.40
C HIS A 197 12.25 1.49 -0.12
N HIS A 198 13.19 2.18 -0.80
CA HIS A 198 13.33 2.05 -2.24
C HIS A 198 13.88 0.66 -2.58
N LYS A 199 13.31 0.04 -3.60
CA LYS A 199 13.80 -1.21 -4.21
C LYS A 199 13.74 -1.10 -5.72
N THR A 200 14.78 -1.60 -6.38
CA THR A 200 14.78 -1.70 -7.84
C THR A 200 13.74 -2.70 -8.33
N TYR A 201 13.32 -2.61 -9.60
CA TYR A 201 12.48 -3.65 -10.21
C TYR A 201 13.14 -5.01 -10.16
N GLU A 202 14.46 -5.07 -10.38
CA GLU A 202 15.24 -6.32 -10.31
C GLU A 202 15.08 -6.97 -8.93
N THR A 203 15.33 -6.23 -7.86
CA THR A 203 15.19 -6.73 -6.49
C THR A 203 13.75 -7.18 -6.20
N ILE A 204 12.76 -6.40 -6.62
CA ILE A 204 11.35 -6.74 -6.41
C ILE A 204 11.00 -8.06 -7.11
N ILE A 205 11.29 -8.16 -8.40
CA ILE A 205 10.95 -9.32 -9.23
C ILE A 205 11.69 -10.57 -8.74
N ASN A 206 13.00 -10.47 -8.53
CA ASN A 206 13.80 -11.60 -8.06
C ASN A 206 13.38 -12.07 -6.66
N THR A 207 13.03 -11.14 -5.76
CA THR A 207 12.55 -11.53 -4.43
C THR A 207 11.23 -12.28 -4.50
N ILE A 208 10.29 -11.87 -5.37
CA ILE A 208 9.03 -12.59 -5.60
C ILE A 208 9.32 -14.02 -6.06
N ILE A 209 10.14 -14.17 -7.11
CA ILE A 209 10.46 -15.47 -7.73
C ILE A 209 11.17 -16.38 -6.74
N ASN A 210 12.20 -15.88 -6.04
CA ASN A 210 13.02 -16.65 -5.10
C ASN A 210 12.26 -17.10 -3.84
N ASN A 211 11.11 -16.48 -3.54
CA ASN A 211 10.24 -16.91 -2.43
C ASN A 211 9.08 -17.83 -2.88
N GLY A 212 9.16 -18.41 -4.08
CA GLY A 212 8.21 -19.42 -4.55
C GLY A 212 6.90 -18.87 -5.08
N PHE A 213 6.92 -17.60 -5.51
CA PHE A 213 5.77 -16.98 -6.19
C PHE A 213 6.03 -16.82 -7.69
N GLU A 214 4.96 -16.79 -8.46
CA GLU A 214 4.97 -16.40 -9.87
C GLU A 214 4.18 -15.08 -10.05
N ILE A 215 4.65 -14.22 -10.93
CA ILE A 215 3.94 -12.99 -11.28
C ILE A 215 2.90 -13.33 -12.33
N ILE A 216 1.62 -13.12 -12.00
CA ILE A 216 0.48 -13.40 -12.89
C ILE A 216 -0.30 -12.15 -13.29
N GLY A 217 0.13 -10.99 -12.81
CA GLY A 217 -0.42 -9.70 -13.21
C GLY A 217 0.41 -8.56 -12.66
N TYR A 218 0.43 -7.46 -13.40
CA TYR A 218 1.11 -6.21 -13.03
C TYR A 218 0.32 -5.03 -13.58
N LYS A 219 0.33 -3.92 -12.87
CA LYS A 219 -0.29 -2.68 -13.33
C LYS A 219 0.43 -1.46 -12.76
N ASP A 220 0.80 -0.52 -13.63
CA ASP A 220 1.09 0.84 -13.22
C ASP A 220 -0.22 1.55 -12.87
N CYS A 221 -0.25 2.25 -11.73
CA CYS A 221 -1.45 2.95 -11.31
C CYS A 221 -1.65 4.21 -12.15
N PHE A 222 -2.73 4.25 -12.91
CA PHE A 222 -3.16 5.41 -13.69
C PHE A 222 -4.41 6.03 -13.07
N PRO A 223 -4.53 7.37 -12.99
CA PRO A 223 -5.67 8.02 -12.36
C PRO A 223 -6.99 7.72 -13.06
N GLU A 224 -8.03 7.40 -12.30
CA GLU A 224 -9.38 7.25 -12.86
C GLU A 224 -9.85 8.55 -13.55
N LYS A 225 -10.47 8.42 -14.73
CA LYS A 225 -10.96 9.57 -15.53
C LYS A 225 -11.86 10.53 -14.75
N LYS A 226 -12.70 10.00 -13.84
CA LYS A 226 -13.59 10.83 -13.01
C LYS A 226 -12.83 11.81 -12.10
N SER A 227 -11.60 11.48 -11.70
CA SER A 227 -10.77 12.35 -10.86
C SER A 227 -10.31 13.62 -11.56
N LYS A 228 -10.33 13.65 -12.91
CA LYS A 228 -9.99 14.86 -13.69
C LYS A 228 -10.86 16.06 -13.33
N LYS A 229 -12.14 15.82 -12.96
CA LYS A 229 -13.08 16.89 -12.56
C LYS A 229 -12.87 17.34 -11.12
N ILE A 230 -12.43 16.46 -10.23
CA ILE A 230 -12.33 16.70 -8.79
C ILE A 230 -10.92 17.18 -8.40
N PHE A 231 -9.91 16.63 -9.05
CA PHE A 231 -8.48 16.87 -8.81
C PHE A 231 -7.74 17.12 -10.14
N PRO A 232 -8.04 18.24 -10.86
CA PRO A 232 -7.51 18.47 -12.21
C PRO A 232 -5.96 18.58 -12.25
N GLU A 233 -5.35 19.19 -11.23
CA GLU A 233 -3.90 19.34 -11.15
C GLU A 233 -3.19 18.00 -10.89
N GLU A 234 -3.67 17.23 -9.91
CA GLU A 234 -3.15 15.90 -9.61
C GLU A 234 -3.36 14.96 -10.79
N TYR A 235 -4.54 14.99 -11.41
CA TYR A 235 -4.81 14.19 -12.61
C TYR A 235 -3.81 14.50 -13.71
N SER A 236 -3.63 15.78 -14.05
CA SER A 236 -2.66 16.19 -15.08
C SER A 236 -1.25 15.73 -14.78
N LYS A 237 -0.80 15.92 -13.53
CA LYS A 237 0.54 15.56 -13.09
C LYS A 237 0.80 14.05 -13.11
N TYR A 238 -0.12 13.28 -12.54
CA TYR A 238 0.07 11.83 -12.31
C TYR A 238 -0.45 10.96 -13.45
N SER A 239 -1.04 11.56 -14.50
CA SER A 239 -1.25 10.87 -15.79
C SER A 239 0.02 10.73 -16.63
N MET A 240 1.09 11.45 -16.28
CA MET A 240 2.35 11.42 -17.02
C MET A 240 3.38 10.44 -16.45
N MET A 241 3.18 10.00 -15.19
CA MET A 241 4.15 9.13 -14.53
C MET A 241 3.49 8.31 -13.41
N PRO A 242 3.68 6.97 -13.41
CA PRO A 242 3.15 6.11 -12.36
C PRO A 242 3.91 6.33 -11.05
N ILE A 243 3.20 6.71 -9.99
CA ILE A 243 3.79 6.81 -8.65
C ILE A 243 3.62 5.54 -7.84
N PHE A 244 2.63 4.72 -8.19
CA PHE A 244 2.38 3.42 -7.59
C PHE A 244 2.28 2.36 -8.66
N MET A 245 2.53 1.13 -8.23
CA MET A 245 2.35 -0.07 -9.02
C MET A 245 1.69 -1.16 -8.19
N VAL A 246 1.02 -2.09 -8.86
CA VAL A 246 0.35 -3.23 -8.24
C VAL A 246 0.84 -4.51 -8.88
N PHE A 247 1.19 -5.47 -8.05
CA PHE A 247 1.51 -6.84 -8.46
C PHE A 247 0.39 -7.79 -8.05
N LYS A 248 0.11 -8.75 -8.91
CA LYS A 248 -0.65 -9.97 -8.61
C LYS A 248 0.29 -11.15 -8.75
N ILE A 249 0.52 -11.84 -7.64
CA ILE A 249 1.42 -12.99 -7.61
C ILE A 249 0.69 -14.20 -7.05
N ARG A 250 1.09 -15.40 -7.49
CA ARG A 250 0.49 -16.66 -7.08
C ARG A 250 1.54 -17.53 -6.42
N LYS A 251 1.21 -18.14 -5.28
CA LYS A 251 2.04 -19.11 -4.60
C LYS A 251 2.07 -20.41 -5.40
N LYS A 252 3.27 -20.90 -5.74
CA LYS A 252 3.50 -22.19 -6.41
C LYS A 252 3.21 -23.37 -5.50
#